data_cc85029113d006072444e15ce97cd050
#
_entry.id   cc85029113d006072444e15ce97cd050
#
_cell.length_a   1.000
_cell.length_b   1.000
_cell.length_c   1.000
_cell.angle_alpha   90.00
_cell.angle_beta   90.00
_cell.angle_gamma   90.00
#
_symmetry.space_group_name_H-M   'P 1'
#
loop_
_entity.id
_entity.type
_entity.pdbx_description
1 polymer ?
#
loop_
_entity_poly.entity_id
_entity_poly.type
_entity_poly.pdbx_seq_one_letter_code
_entity_poly.pdbx_strand_id
1 'polypeptide(L)'
;YVAEKYKLPLAMINPAVRPYELLQDYLGEMTNDHTGEKYVFTQDHMQIIKGFEVTQITRPERYLLLTQTGDETLDYRQGVEKYAACKQIVEQGGDHSFQNFDQHLTRIFEFLGVA
;
A
#
# COMPACT_ATOMS: atom_id res chain seq x y z
N TYR A 1 1.31 -9.53 1.75
CA TYR A 1 1.51 -10.69 2.64
C TYR A 1 0.19 -11.36 3.03
N VAL A 2 -0.70 -10.68 3.73
CA VAL A 2 -1.95 -11.26 4.24
C VAL A 2 -2.81 -11.84 3.12
N ALA A 3 -3.00 -11.10 2.04
CA ALA A 3 -3.81 -11.55 0.89
C ALA A 3 -3.22 -12.81 0.24
N GLU A 4 -1.90 -12.89 0.09
CA GLU A 4 -1.24 -14.10 -0.43
C GLU A 4 -1.37 -15.27 0.55
N LYS A 5 -1.09 -15.05 1.81
CA LYS A 5 -1.14 -16.09 2.84
C LYS A 5 -2.53 -16.72 3.00
N TYR A 6 -3.56 -15.88 3.01
CA TYR A 6 -4.93 -16.33 3.26
C TYR A 6 -5.80 -16.40 2.01
N LYS A 7 -5.22 -16.16 0.83
CA LYS A 7 -5.92 -16.23 -0.48
C LYS A 7 -7.13 -15.30 -0.58
N LEU A 8 -7.00 -14.08 -0.03
CA LEU A 8 -8.06 -13.10 0.02
C LEU A 8 -8.01 -12.13 -1.18
N PRO A 9 -9.16 -11.62 -1.64
CA PRO A 9 -9.17 -10.46 -2.52
C PRO A 9 -8.67 -9.24 -1.76
N LEU A 10 -8.01 -8.32 -2.47
CA LEU A 10 -7.43 -7.12 -1.89
C LEU A 10 -7.59 -5.92 -2.82
N ALA A 11 -8.17 -4.84 -2.32
CA ALA A 11 -8.09 -3.52 -2.94
C ALA A 11 -7.00 -2.71 -2.23
N MET A 12 -6.06 -2.20 -3.00
CA MET A 12 -4.93 -1.40 -2.51
C MET A 12 -5.10 0.04 -2.96
N ILE A 13 -4.92 0.96 -2.04
CA ILE A 13 -5.10 2.39 -2.29
C ILE A 13 -3.78 3.09 -1.97
N ASN A 14 -3.16 3.71 -2.97
CA ASN A 14 -1.85 4.34 -2.86
C ASN A 14 -0.85 3.50 -2.04
N PRO A 15 -0.61 2.22 -2.40
CA PRO A 15 0.16 1.31 -1.56
C PRO A 15 1.66 1.60 -1.59
N ALA A 16 2.31 1.45 -0.43
CA ALA A 16 3.75 1.37 -0.35
C ALA A 16 4.22 -0.02 -0.82
N VAL A 17 5.02 -0.05 -1.88
CA VAL A 17 5.51 -1.31 -2.47
C VAL A 17 6.71 -1.84 -1.71
N ARG A 18 7.62 -0.95 -1.32
CA ARG A 18 8.85 -1.28 -0.57
C ARG A 18 8.97 -0.32 0.63
N PRO A 19 8.10 -0.48 1.65
CA PRO A 19 8.06 0.46 2.76
C PRO A 19 9.39 0.55 3.53
N TYR A 20 10.18 -0.52 3.55
CA TYR A 20 11.49 -0.53 4.21
C TYR A 20 12.49 0.45 3.58
N GLU A 21 12.39 0.77 2.30
CA GLU A 21 13.24 1.78 1.66
C GLU A 21 12.94 3.19 2.17
N LEU A 22 11.65 3.52 2.31
CA LEU A 22 11.22 4.81 2.85
C LEU A 22 11.51 4.94 4.35
N LEU A 23 11.27 3.87 5.10
CA LEU A 23 11.41 3.87 6.54
C LEU A 23 12.87 3.89 7.01
N GLN A 24 13.83 3.66 6.10
CA GLN A 24 15.27 3.76 6.41
C GLN A 24 15.63 5.10 7.03
N ASP A 25 15.00 6.18 6.58
CA ASP A 25 15.25 7.54 7.07
C ASP A 25 14.62 7.82 8.44
N TYR A 26 13.79 6.92 8.94
CA TYR A 26 13.08 7.04 10.22
C TYR A 26 13.69 6.20 11.35
N LEU A 27 14.87 5.62 11.13
CA LEU A 27 15.58 4.88 12.18
C LEU A 27 15.94 5.81 13.34
N GLY A 28 15.71 5.33 14.56
CA GLY A 28 16.01 6.07 15.78
C GLY A 28 14.78 6.40 16.62
N GLU A 29 14.86 7.46 17.40
CA GLU A 29 13.76 7.88 18.28
C GLU A 29 12.58 8.43 17.48
N MET A 30 11.41 7.89 17.73
CA MET A 30 10.14 8.27 17.14
C MET A 30 9.13 8.61 18.22
N THR A 31 8.15 9.42 17.86
CA THR A 31 7.03 9.78 18.75
C THR A 31 5.71 9.40 18.08
N ASN A 32 4.84 8.76 18.82
CA ASN A 32 3.48 8.52 18.37
C ASN A 32 2.69 9.85 18.42
N ASP A 33 2.25 10.32 17.25
CA ASP A 33 1.58 11.63 17.13
C ASP A 33 0.23 11.69 17.85
N HIS A 34 -0.39 10.55 18.13
CA HIS A 34 -1.68 10.48 18.80
C HIS A 34 -1.55 10.37 20.32
N THR A 35 -0.56 9.62 20.80
CA THR A 35 -0.38 9.35 22.24
C THR A 35 0.75 10.12 22.88
N GLY A 36 1.68 10.67 22.09
CA GLY A 36 2.91 11.29 22.55
C GLY A 36 3.95 10.29 23.07
N GLU A 37 3.67 9.00 22.98
CA GLU A 37 4.59 7.95 23.40
C GLU A 37 5.83 7.92 22.52
N LYS A 38 6.99 7.82 23.18
CA LYS A 38 8.28 7.69 22.49
C LYS A 38 8.68 6.22 22.35
N TYR A 39 9.23 5.88 21.20
CA TYR A 39 9.78 4.56 20.93
C TYR A 39 11.00 4.67 20.02
N VAL A 40 11.78 3.59 19.94
CA VAL A 40 12.96 3.53 19.07
C VAL A 40 12.67 2.60 17.90
N PHE A 41 12.77 3.14 16.68
CA PHE A 41 12.67 2.37 15.44
C PHE A 41 14.04 1.84 15.07
N THR A 42 14.22 0.52 15.03
CA THR A 42 15.52 -0.13 14.89
C THR A 42 15.67 -0.87 13.56
N GLN A 43 16.92 -1.26 13.23
CA GLN A 43 17.18 -2.14 12.08
C GLN A 43 16.46 -3.49 12.20
N ASP A 44 16.28 -4.02 13.40
CA ASP A 44 15.52 -5.26 13.59
C ASP A 44 14.06 -5.09 13.17
N HIS A 45 13.45 -3.96 13.50
CA HIS A 45 12.11 -3.61 13.01
C HIS A 45 12.06 -3.56 11.48
N MET A 46 13.08 -2.99 10.84
CA MET A 46 13.20 -2.95 9.37
C MET A 46 13.26 -4.36 8.78
N GLN A 47 14.03 -5.27 9.38
CA GLN A 47 14.12 -6.64 8.93
C GLN A 47 12.79 -7.39 9.06
N ILE A 48 12.05 -7.14 10.12
CA ILE A 48 10.69 -7.70 10.30
C ILE A 48 9.76 -7.21 9.19
N ILE A 49 9.76 -5.91 8.89
CA ILE A 49 8.93 -5.33 7.81
C ILE A 49 9.32 -5.93 6.46
N LYS A 50 10.61 -6.03 6.19
CA LYS A 50 11.12 -6.64 4.95
C LYS A 50 10.72 -8.12 4.83
N GLY A 51 10.62 -8.84 5.95
CA GLY A 51 10.16 -10.22 6.00
C GLY A 51 8.69 -10.41 5.55
N PHE A 52 7.88 -9.34 5.54
CA PHE A 52 6.53 -9.37 4.99
C PHE A 52 6.47 -9.06 3.49
N GLU A 53 7.58 -8.78 2.86
CA GLU A 53 7.62 -8.51 1.42
C GLU A 53 7.14 -9.74 0.63
N VAL A 54 6.26 -9.49 -0.33
CA VAL A 54 5.87 -10.44 -1.36
C VAL A 54 6.45 -9.94 -2.68
N THR A 55 7.48 -10.59 -3.17
CA THR A 55 8.18 -10.18 -4.40
C THR A 55 7.34 -10.45 -5.65
N GLN A 56 6.52 -11.49 -5.61
CA GLN A 56 5.65 -11.88 -6.71
C GLN A 56 4.30 -12.37 -6.21
N ILE A 57 3.23 -11.78 -6.71
CA ILE A 57 1.86 -12.22 -6.42
C ILE A 57 1.49 -13.43 -7.30
N THR A 58 0.73 -14.39 -6.74
CA THR A 58 0.41 -15.65 -7.43
C THR A 58 -0.91 -15.60 -8.21
N ARG A 59 -1.82 -14.73 -7.82
CA ARG A 59 -3.17 -14.60 -8.40
C ARG A 59 -3.53 -13.15 -8.66
N PRO A 60 -3.08 -12.56 -9.80
CA PRO A 60 -3.31 -11.15 -10.11
C PRO A 60 -4.79 -10.74 -10.11
N GLU A 61 -5.68 -11.66 -10.46
CA GLU A 61 -7.13 -11.43 -10.50
C GLU A 61 -7.73 -11.12 -9.12
N ARG A 62 -7.03 -11.41 -8.03
CA ARG A 62 -7.47 -11.10 -6.66
C ARG A 62 -7.10 -9.69 -6.20
N TYR A 63 -6.37 -8.94 -7.02
CA TYR A 63 -5.83 -7.63 -6.63
C TYR A 63 -6.43 -6.52 -7.49
N LEU A 64 -6.86 -5.46 -6.82
CA LEU A 64 -7.26 -4.20 -7.44
C LEU A 64 -6.35 -3.10 -6.92
N LEU A 65 -5.65 -2.42 -7.81
CA LEU A 65 -4.83 -1.26 -7.49
C LEU A 65 -5.59 0.02 -7.81
N LEU A 66 -5.67 0.92 -6.83
CA LEU A 66 -6.10 2.31 -7.04
C LEU A 66 -4.95 3.23 -6.66
N THR A 67 -4.54 4.11 -7.57
CA THR A 67 -3.45 5.04 -7.31
C THR A 67 -3.68 6.36 -8.03
N GLN A 68 -3.13 7.44 -7.47
CA GLN A 68 -3.18 8.78 -8.06
C GLN A 68 -1.78 9.26 -8.37
N THR A 69 -1.61 9.86 -9.54
CA THR A 69 -0.29 10.29 -10.03
C THR A 69 0.30 11.45 -9.25
N GLY A 70 -0.54 12.20 -8.52
CA GLY A 70 -0.14 13.31 -7.66
C GLY A 70 0.25 12.91 -6.23
N ASP A 71 0.37 11.60 -5.95
CA ASP A 71 0.86 11.12 -4.65
C ASP A 71 2.25 11.70 -4.36
N GLU A 72 2.34 12.57 -3.36
CA GLU A 72 3.56 13.27 -2.97
C GLU A 72 4.42 12.48 -1.99
N THR A 73 3.87 11.40 -1.44
CA THR A 73 4.54 10.56 -0.45
C THR A 73 5.18 9.34 -1.09
N LEU A 74 4.48 8.71 -2.02
CA LEU A 74 4.88 7.48 -2.69
C LEU A 74 4.92 7.67 -4.20
N ASP A 75 5.93 7.09 -4.85
CA ASP A 75 5.96 7.03 -6.31
C ASP A 75 4.94 6.00 -6.81
N TYR A 76 3.81 6.47 -7.34
CA TYR A 76 2.73 5.62 -7.85
C TYR A 76 3.21 4.61 -8.89
N ARG A 77 4.27 4.91 -9.64
CA ARG A 77 4.82 4.04 -10.68
C ARG A 77 5.30 2.71 -10.12
N GLN A 78 5.79 2.69 -8.89
CA GLN A 78 6.19 1.45 -8.21
C GLN A 78 5.01 0.49 -8.04
N GLY A 79 3.84 1.00 -7.66
CA GLY A 79 2.62 0.21 -7.56
C GLY A 79 2.14 -0.28 -8.93
N VAL A 80 2.12 0.62 -9.92
CA VAL A 80 1.73 0.30 -11.30
C VAL A 80 2.60 -0.82 -11.88
N GLU A 81 3.90 -0.75 -11.67
CA GLU A 81 4.86 -1.75 -12.15
C GLU A 81 4.70 -3.09 -11.43
N LYS A 82 4.71 -3.09 -10.10
CA LYS A 82 4.58 -4.31 -9.32
C LYS A 82 3.29 -5.07 -9.61
N TYR A 83 2.20 -4.35 -9.74
CA TYR A 83 0.87 -4.91 -9.97
C TYR A 83 0.41 -4.81 -11.42
N ALA A 84 1.35 -4.81 -12.37
CA ALA A 84 1.08 -4.65 -13.80
C ALA A 84 0.07 -5.67 -14.35
N ALA A 85 0.06 -6.90 -13.83
CA ALA A 85 -0.87 -7.95 -14.21
C ALA A 85 -2.25 -7.86 -13.53
N CYS A 86 -2.41 -6.94 -12.57
CA CYS A 86 -3.64 -6.76 -11.81
C CYS A 86 -4.55 -5.73 -12.47
N LYS A 87 -5.83 -5.73 -12.06
CA LYS A 87 -6.75 -4.65 -12.41
C LYS A 87 -6.30 -3.35 -11.74
N GLN A 88 -6.21 -2.27 -12.51
CA GLN A 88 -5.72 -0.99 -12.04
C GLN A 88 -6.66 0.16 -12.37
N ILE A 89 -6.76 1.10 -11.45
CA ILE A 89 -7.37 2.41 -11.63
C ILE A 89 -6.29 3.44 -11.30
N VAL A 90 -5.75 4.09 -12.33
CA VAL A 90 -4.72 5.12 -12.21
C VAL A 90 -5.34 6.45 -12.59
N GLU A 91 -5.48 7.35 -11.62
CA GLU A 91 -6.05 8.68 -11.84
C GLU A 91 -4.98 9.75 -11.92
N GLN A 92 -5.17 10.70 -12.83
CA GLN A 92 -4.30 11.87 -12.95
C GLN A 92 -4.55 12.84 -11.80
N GLY A 93 -3.48 13.37 -11.21
CA GLY A 93 -3.56 14.29 -10.08
C GLY A 93 -3.83 13.60 -8.75
N GLY A 94 -4.60 14.25 -7.90
CA GLY A 94 -4.88 13.77 -6.55
C GLY A 94 -3.66 13.88 -5.61
N ASP A 95 -3.66 13.09 -4.57
CA ASP A 95 -2.61 13.07 -3.55
C ASP A 95 -2.54 11.72 -2.83
N HIS A 96 -1.66 11.61 -1.81
CA HIS A 96 -1.50 10.38 -1.04
C HIS A 96 -2.76 9.95 -0.27
N SER A 97 -3.62 10.90 0.11
CA SER A 97 -4.89 10.62 0.80
C SER A 97 -5.96 10.03 -0.12
N PHE A 98 -5.74 10.06 -1.42
CA PHE A 98 -6.63 9.63 -2.49
C PHE A 98 -7.90 10.48 -2.58
N GLN A 99 -7.84 11.55 -3.36
CA GLN A 99 -8.95 12.48 -3.55
C GLN A 99 -10.15 11.81 -4.24
N ASN A 100 -11.36 12.19 -3.79
CA ASN A 100 -12.62 11.66 -4.32
C ASN A 100 -12.77 10.13 -4.20
N PHE A 101 -12.25 9.56 -3.13
CA PHE A 101 -12.25 8.11 -2.88
C PHE A 101 -13.66 7.50 -2.88
N ASP A 102 -14.64 8.25 -2.40
CA ASP A 102 -16.06 7.85 -2.35
C ASP A 102 -16.62 7.40 -3.70
N GLN A 103 -16.12 7.96 -4.80
CA GLN A 103 -16.54 7.59 -6.16
C GLN A 103 -16.15 6.16 -6.55
N HIS A 104 -15.21 5.57 -5.84
CA HIS A 104 -14.71 4.22 -6.12
C HIS A 104 -15.32 3.14 -5.22
N LEU A 105 -16.08 3.51 -4.18
CA LEU A 105 -16.58 2.56 -3.18
C LEU A 105 -17.41 1.42 -3.79
N THR A 106 -18.34 1.73 -4.69
CA THR A 106 -19.16 0.71 -5.35
C THR A 106 -18.28 -0.31 -6.08
N ARG A 107 -17.32 0.18 -6.86
CA ARG A 107 -16.40 -0.68 -7.62
C ARG A 107 -15.52 -1.53 -6.72
N ILE A 108 -15.06 -0.97 -5.60
CA ILE A 108 -14.27 -1.70 -4.60
C ILE A 108 -15.12 -2.81 -3.98
N PHE A 109 -16.35 -2.51 -3.57
CA PHE A 109 -17.23 -3.49 -2.96
C PHE A 109 -17.59 -4.63 -3.92
N GLU A 110 -17.89 -4.30 -5.17
CA GLU A 110 -18.13 -5.31 -6.22
C GLU A 110 -16.90 -6.20 -6.42
N PHE A 111 -15.71 -5.60 -6.49
CA PHE A 111 -14.47 -6.35 -6.63
C PHE A 111 -14.20 -7.29 -5.45
N LEU A 112 -14.46 -6.83 -4.23
CA LEU A 112 -14.27 -7.63 -3.01
C LEU A 112 -15.39 -8.65 -2.78
N GLY A 113 -16.50 -8.58 -3.54
CA GLY A 113 -17.63 -9.47 -3.39
C GLY A 113 -18.47 -9.20 -2.14
N VAL A 114 -18.48 -7.96 -1.63
CA VAL A 114 -19.21 -7.54 -0.42
C VAL A 114 -20.31 -6.52 -0.71
N ALA A 115 -20.62 -6.33 -1.93
CA ALA A 115 -21.68 -5.38 -2.34
C ALA A 115 -23.08 -5.90 -2.05
#